data_52fa0adc3f7885a85398cd744455cd8a
#
_entry.id   52fa0adc3f7885a85398cd744455cd8a
#
_cell.length_a   1.000
_cell.length_b   1.000
_cell.length_c   1.000
_cell.angle_alpha   90.00
_cell.angle_beta   90.00
_cell.angle_gamma   90.00
#
_symmetry.space_group_name_H-M   'P 1'
#
loop_
_entity.id
_entity.type
_entity.pdbx_description
1 polymer ?
#
loop_
_entity_poly.entity_id
_entity_poly.type
_entity_poly.pdbx_seq_one_letter_code
_entity_poly.pdbx_strand_id
1 'polypeptide(L)'
;MLHTEPLTAQAKSYLGLNHEGLEGTVLATIINKKVLDVKEIVLKGQRTAPLRSLSKALEKKDGRNFILECKQSSPTLGDFCKDFDLDKLISCYEKRASAISVLCEKHFFKGSLDYLKYVKEHCSLPVICKDFIICKEQIDEAYIAGADAVLLMLSVLTRAKFEELFNYAHSLNLDVLTEVDDKDDAMYAISKKIEIVGINNRNLRTLEVNLDNARELYKLFPSSVKVVSESGIHTHKDLVSLNPIRNFLIGSSLTAHRDVVFKANSMLYGLNKLCGLTTMDALKAAVSNHVSIGGLIFAPKSPRFVSDEKAVSFVKEFKGQIRFAGVFVDATVEKMVNKVKTVSLDYLQLHGNESIDTIKTLKSLLPDTGIIKAFNIKELSDFVKVDKYLPFVDLIILDSSNPGSGTSFDWNLIPDSLDKSKCLLSGGIG
;
A
#
# COMPACT_ATOMS: atom_id res chain seq x y z
N MET A 1 11.19 -20.84 5.79
CA MET A 1 10.96 -20.30 7.15
C MET A 1 12.30 -19.93 7.74
N LEU A 2 12.43 -18.72 8.27
CA LEU A 2 13.60 -18.42 9.12
C LEU A 2 13.56 -19.32 10.34
N HIS A 3 14.68 -20.04 10.57
CA HIS A 3 14.85 -20.73 11.84
C HIS A 3 15.09 -19.67 12.91
N THR A 4 14.40 -19.77 14.04
CA THR A 4 14.70 -18.95 15.22
C THR A 4 16.01 -19.47 15.82
N GLU A 5 16.99 -18.59 15.97
CA GLU A 5 18.27 -18.89 16.61
C GLU A 5 18.29 -18.29 18.02
N PRO A 6 18.94 -18.93 18.99
CA PRO A 6 19.20 -18.30 20.28
C PRO A 6 20.14 -17.09 20.09
N LEU A 7 20.08 -16.15 21.03
CA LEU A 7 21.05 -15.06 21.04
C LEU A 7 22.48 -15.60 21.18
N THR A 8 23.38 -15.16 20.32
CA THR A 8 24.80 -15.47 20.38
C THR A 8 25.46 -14.85 21.63
N ALA A 9 26.60 -15.37 22.07
CA ALA A 9 27.36 -14.78 23.17
C ALA A 9 27.68 -13.29 22.93
N GLN A 10 27.96 -12.91 21.69
CA GLN A 10 28.19 -11.52 21.33
C GLN A 10 26.92 -10.64 21.48
N ALA A 11 25.76 -11.11 21.04
CA ALA A 11 24.51 -10.41 21.24
C ALA A 11 24.16 -10.31 22.74
N LYS A 12 24.34 -11.37 23.49
CA LYS A 12 24.15 -11.38 24.96
C LYS A 12 25.10 -10.43 25.70
N SER A 13 26.32 -10.23 25.20
CA SER A 13 27.25 -9.25 25.77
C SER A 13 27.03 -7.81 25.32
N TYR A 14 26.15 -7.58 24.34
CA TYR A 14 25.88 -6.24 23.82
C TYR A 14 24.97 -5.48 24.77
N LEU A 15 25.49 -4.38 25.33
CA LEU A 15 24.76 -3.57 26.32
C LEU A 15 23.59 -2.83 25.67
N GLY A 16 22.45 -2.87 26.34
CA GLY A 16 21.28 -2.11 25.95
C GLY A 16 20.26 -2.86 25.08
N LEU A 17 20.47 -4.17 24.82
CA LEU A 17 19.46 -5.02 24.20
C LEU A 17 18.51 -5.62 25.23
N ASN A 18 17.24 -5.76 24.85
CA ASN A 18 16.22 -6.46 25.63
C ASN A 18 16.34 -7.97 25.40
N HIS A 19 17.29 -8.63 26.09
CA HIS A 19 17.60 -10.04 25.87
C HIS A 19 16.41 -10.97 26.12
N GLU A 20 15.61 -10.71 27.16
CA GLU A 20 14.43 -11.53 27.49
C GLU A 20 13.36 -11.44 26.36
N GLY A 21 13.16 -10.25 25.80
CA GLY A 21 12.23 -10.04 24.70
C GLY A 21 12.69 -10.66 23.38
N LEU A 22 13.98 -10.87 23.21
CA LEU A 22 14.57 -11.35 21.95
C LEU A 22 14.76 -12.88 21.91
N GLU A 23 15.03 -13.55 23.05
CA GLU A 23 15.42 -14.97 23.07
C GLU A 23 14.38 -15.87 22.38
N GLY A 24 14.83 -16.71 21.46
CA GLY A 24 13.99 -17.65 20.73
C GLY A 24 13.06 -17.04 19.67
N THR A 25 13.29 -15.79 19.27
CA THR A 25 12.48 -15.07 18.29
C THR A 25 13.20 -14.91 16.94
N VAL A 26 12.47 -14.57 15.88
CA VAL A 26 13.08 -14.16 14.61
C VAL A 26 13.95 -12.90 14.79
N LEU A 27 13.57 -12.02 15.73
CA LEU A 27 14.37 -10.85 16.08
C LEU A 27 15.75 -11.24 16.60
N ALA A 28 15.88 -12.30 17.40
CA ALA A 28 17.19 -12.77 17.87
C ALA A 28 18.11 -13.09 16.68
N THR A 29 17.60 -13.79 15.68
CA THR A 29 18.37 -14.10 14.46
C THR A 29 18.85 -12.85 13.73
N ILE A 30 17.99 -11.85 13.63
CA ILE A 30 18.33 -10.57 13.00
C ILE A 30 19.36 -9.81 13.83
N ILE A 31 19.15 -9.70 15.14
CA ILE A 31 20.04 -8.97 16.05
C ILE A 31 21.41 -9.65 16.15
N ASN A 32 21.49 -10.98 16.09
CA ASN A 32 22.78 -11.69 16.01
C ASN A 32 23.64 -11.20 14.84
N LYS A 33 23.03 -10.94 13.68
CA LYS A 33 23.74 -10.36 12.52
C LYS A 33 24.05 -8.89 12.73
N LYS A 34 23.07 -8.14 13.24
CA LYS A 34 23.20 -6.69 13.44
C LYS A 34 24.36 -6.33 14.40
N VAL A 35 24.55 -7.10 15.47
CA VAL A 35 25.66 -6.90 16.43
C VAL A 35 27.04 -7.10 15.77
N LEU A 36 27.12 -7.89 14.71
CA LEU A 36 28.34 -8.00 13.91
C LEU A 36 28.50 -6.81 12.97
N ASP A 37 27.43 -6.44 12.27
CA ASP A 37 27.43 -5.35 11.30
C ASP A 37 27.86 -4.02 11.90
N VAL A 38 27.37 -3.68 13.09
CA VAL A 38 27.69 -2.40 13.75
C VAL A 38 29.17 -2.24 14.09
N LYS A 39 29.93 -3.34 14.19
CA LYS A 39 31.39 -3.28 14.41
C LYS A 39 32.17 -2.88 13.16
N GLU A 40 31.54 -3.03 11.99
CA GLU A 40 32.13 -2.72 10.69
C GLU A 40 31.79 -1.31 10.20
N ILE A 41 30.97 -0.56 10.94
CA ILE A 41 30.56 0.77 10.57
C ILE A 41 31.78 1.70 10.48
N VAL A 42 31.94 2.32 9.33
CA VAL A 42 32.92 3.36 9.08
C VAL A 42 32.20 4.58 8.53
N LEU A 43 32.02 5.58 9.37
CA LEU A 43 31.35 6.82 8.97
C LEU A 43 32.15 7.53 7.89
N LYS A 44 31.50 7.83 6.75
CA LYS A 44 32.10 8.54 5.62
C LYS A 44 31.16 9.60 5.10
N GLY A 45 31.71 10.78 4.82
CA GLY A 45 30.97 11.89 4.26
C GLY A 45 30.22 12.72 5.29
N GLN A 46 29.37 13.60 4.79
CA GLN A 46 28.51 14.47 5.58
C GLN A 46 27.12 14.53 4.93
N ARG A 47 26.10 14.82 5.72
CA ARG A 47 24.77 15.05 5.18
C ARG A 47 24.76 16.27 4.25
N THR A 48 24.25 16.09 3.04
CA THR A 48 24.05 17.18 2.05
C THR A 48 22.57 17.47 1.84
N ALA A 49 21.70 16.48 2.04
CA ALA A 49 20.26 16.62 1.82
C ALA A 49 19.57 17.42 2.94
N PRO A 50 18.60 18.31 2.62
CA PRO A 50 17.86 19.06 3.62
C PRO A 50 17.02 18.12 4.50
N LEU A 51 16.88 18.47 5.79
CA LEU A 51 15.96 17.79 6.70
C LEU A 51 14.51 18.14 6.37
N ARG A 52 13.65 17.13 6.43
CA ARG A 52 12.19 17.25 6.30
C ARG A 52 11.54 16.62 7.53
N SER A 53 10.41 17.13 8.00
CA SER A 53 9.79 16.61 9.21
C SER A 53 8.74 15.55 8.88
N LEU A 54 8.94 14.35 9.41
CA LEU A 54 7.93 13.28 9.41
C LEU A 54 6.72 13.69 10.25
N SER A 55 6.97 14.29 11.43
CA SER A 55 5.93 14.77 12.33
C SER A 55 4.95 15.69 11.59
N LYS A 56 5.45 16.74 10.90
CA LYS A 56 4.61 17.66 10.11
C LYS A 56 3.89 16.95 8.96
N ALA A 57 4.52 15.99 8.30
CA ALA A 57 3.91 15.26 7.21
C ALA A 57 2.71 14.39 7.64
N LEU A 58 2.66 13.99 8.92
CA LEU A 58 1.58 13.22 9.52
C LEU A 58 0.48 14.07 10.17
N GLU A 59 0.52 15.40 10.05
CA GLU A 59 -0.46 16.32 10.65
C GLU A 59 -1.71 16.58 9.81
N LYS A 60 -1.81 16.04 8.60
CA LYS A 60 -3.00 16.25 7.76
C LYS A 60 -4.26 15.80 8.50
N LYS A 61 -5.17 16.76 8.76
CA LYS A 61 -6.42 16.51 9.49
C LYS A 61 -7.50 15.90 8.60
N ASP A 62 -7.44 16.17 7.31
CA ASP A 62 -8.40 15.67 6.34
C ASP A 62 -7.84 14.43 5.64
N GLY A 63 -8.50 13.30 5.86
CA GLY A 63 -8.12 12.03 5.26
C GLY A 63 -7.13 11.19 6.07
N ARG A 64 -6.46 10.29 5.38
CA ARG A 64 -5.45 9.37 5.93
C ARG A 64 -4.06 9.76 5.44
N ASN A 65 -3.05 9.52 6.30
CA ASN A 65 -1.65 9.69 5.97
C ASN A 65 -1.02 8.32 5.71
N PHE A 66 -0.23 8.22 4.67
CA PHE A 66 0.42 6.98 4.29
C PHE A 66 1.94 7.13 4.29
N ILE A 67 2.61 6.24 5.01
CA ILE A 67 4.04 6.00 4.90
C ILE A 67 4.16 4.79 3.99
N LEU A 68 4.65 4.95 2.77
CA LEU A 68 4.78 3.86 1.81
C LEU A 68 6.21 3.34 1.80
N GLU A 69 6.36 2.02 1.88
CA GLU A 69 7.65 1.39 2.14
C GLU A 69 8.27 0.79 0.88
N CYS A 70 9.53 1.11 0.64
CA CYS A 70 10.39 0.47 -0.36
C CYS A 70 11.02 -0.78 0.25
N LYS A 71 10.53 -1.96 -0.14
CA LYS A 71 10.95 -3.27 0.37
C LYS A 71 10.87 -4.35 -0.69
N GLN A 72 11.93 -5.15 -0.85
CA GLN A 72 11.99 -6.21 -1.85
C GLN A 72 11.97 -7.63 -1.26
N SER A 73 12.32 -7.76 0.02
CA SER A 73 12.37 -9.03 0.73
C SER A 73 11.89 -8.91 2.16
N SER A 74 11.49 -10.01 2.76
CA SER A 74 11.19 -10.08 4.20
C SER A 74 11.39 -11.49 4.73
N PRO A 75 11.62 -11.65 6.05
CA PRO A 75 11.75 -12.96 6.67
C PRO A 75 10.60 -13.93 6.40
N THR A 76 9.38 -13.42 6.25
CA THR A 76 8.17 -14.22 6.07
C THR A 76 7.86 -14.57 4.62
N LEU A 77 8.18 -13.69 3.68
CA LEU A 77 7.83 -13.84 2.26
C LEU A 77 9.03 -14.19 1.38
N GLY A 78 10.27 -14.13 1.94
CA GLY A 78 11.49 -14.25 1.14
C GLY A 78 11.60 -13.10 0.13
N ASP A 79 12.20 -13.37 -1.00
CA ASP A 79 12.34 -12.42 -2.12
C ASP A 79 11.06 -12.37 -2.94
N PHE A 80 10.18 -11.45 -2.63
CA PHE A 80 8.87 -11.36 -3.27
C PHE A 80 8.81 -10.31 -4.39
N CYS A 81 9.74 -9.35 -4.43
CA CYS A 81 9.81 -8.33 -5.47
C CYS A 81 11.06 -8.56 -6.34
N LYS A 82 10.90 -9.32 -7.43
CA LYS A 82 12.01 -9.64 -8.35
C LYS A 82 12.48 -8.44 -9.16
N ASP A 83 11.54 -7.57 -9.53
CA ASP A 83 11.79 -6.36 -10.32
C ASP A 83 11.71 -5.13 -9.39
N PHE A 84 12.62 -5.06 -8.40
CA PHE A 84 12.67 -3.95 -7.46
C PHE A 84 13.21 -2.70 -8.14
N ASP A 85 12.32 -1.78 -8.44
CA ASP A 85 12.58 -0.55 -9.19
C ASP A 85 12.19 0.66 -8.34
N LEU A 86 13.20 1.37 -7.83
CA LEU A 86 13.01 2.54 -6.97
C LEU A 86 12.36 3.71 -7.72
N ASP A 87 12.67 3.94 -8.99
CA ASP A 87 12.08 5.04 -9.77
C ASP A 87 10.58 4.85 -9.93
N LYS A 88 10.17 3.62 -10.22
CA LYS A 88 8.76 3.26 -10.30
C LYS A 88 8.04 3.44 -8.96
N LEU A 89 8.68 3.03 -7.85
CA LEU A 89 8.12 3.19 -6.51
C LEU A 89 8.04 4.67 -6.12
N ILE A 90 9.10 5.45 -6.30
CA ILE A 90 9.13 6.88 -6.00
C ILE A 90 8.04 7.62 -6.79
N SER A 91 7.97 7.40 -8.10
CA SER A 91 6.94 8.01 -8.96
C SER A 91 5.50 7.70 -8.51
N CYS A 92 5.26 6.47 -8.00
CA CYS A 92 3.97 6.09 -7.44
C CYS A 92 3.73 6.74 -6.07
N TYR A 93 4.72 6.69 -5.18
CA TYR A 93 4.59 7.06 -3.77
C TYR A 93 4.52 8.58 -3.58
N GLU A 94 5.29 9.34 -4.31
CA GLU A 94 5.33 10.80 -4.19
C GLU A 94 3.97 11.48 -4.40
N LYS A 95 3.11 10.87 -5.21
CA LYS A 95 1.75 11.36 -5.47
C LYS A 95 0.72 10.90 -4.41
N ARG A 96 1.07 9.98 -3.49
CA ARG A 96 0.12 9.27 -2.61
C ARG A 96 0.53 9.26 -1.15
N ALA A 97 1.82 9.29 -0.89
CA ALA A 97 2.36 9.17 0.47
C ALA A 97 2.53 10.54 1.15
N SER A 98 2.58 10.50 2.47
CA SER A 98 3.05 11.61 3.32
C SER A 98 4.54 11.47 3.62
N ALA A 99 5.07 10.24 3.61
CA ALA A 99 6.49 9.92 3.79
C ALA A 99 6.82 8.59 3.10
N ILE A 100 8.10 8.35 2.84
CA ILE A 100 8.60 7.08 2.31
C ILE A 100 9.46 6.39 3.37
N SER A 101 9.19 5.12 3.64
CA SER A 101 10.03 4.25 4.47
C SER A 101 10.95 3.44 3.56
N VAL A 102 12.23 3.37 3.89
CA VAL A 102 13.21 2.58 3.12
C VAL A 102 13.85 1.54 4.02
N LEU A 103 13.71 0.26 3.65
CA LEU A 103 14.41 -0.82 4.33
C LEU A 103 15.91 -0.68 4.11
N CYS A 104 16.67 -0.63 5.23
CA CYS A 104 18.13 -0.54 5.22
C CYS A 104 18.78 -1.82 5.76
N GLU A 105 18.03 -2.73 6.38
CA GLU A 105 18.54 -4.02 6.85
C GLU A 105 18.94 -4.92 5.66
N LYS A 106 20.23 -5.31 5.61
CA LYS A 106 20.83 -5.91 4.40
C LYS A 106 20.62 -7.43 4.26
N HIS A 107 20.51 -8.18 5.38
CA HIS A 107 20.54 -9.65 5.35
C HIS A 107 19.17 -10.27 5.05
N PHE A 108 18.13 -9.81 5.72
CA PHE A 108 16.78 -10.43 5.69
C PHE A 108 15.80 -9.64 4.83
N PHE A 109 16.01 -8.34 4.71
CA PHE A 109 15.16 -7.47 3.91
C PHE A 109 15.83 -7.01 2.61
N LYS A 110 17.12 -7.35 2.42
CA LYS A 110 17.93 -6.93 1.27
C LYS A 110 17.92 -5.41 1.07
N GLY A 111 17.82 -4.67 2.16
CA GLY A 111 17.83 -3.23 2.20
C GLY A 111 19.24 -2.65 2.03
N SER A 112 19.32 -1.33 1.87
CA SER A 112 20.58 -0.61 1.78
C SER A 112 20.41 0.87 2.12
N LEU A 113 21.42 1.47 2.75
CA LEU A 113 21.53 2.92 2.90
C LEU A 113 21.69 3.64 1.55
N ASP A 114 22.23 2.97 0.54
CA ASP A 114 22.28 3.52 -0.83
C ASP A 114 20.87 3.68 -1.41
N TYR A 115 19.94 2.77 -1.12
CA TYR A 115 18.54 2.92 -1.50
C TYR A 115 17.91 4.12 -0.81
N LEU A 116 18.19 4.31 0.49
CA LEU A 116 17.70 5.46 1.25
C LEU A 116 18.21 6.76 0.66
N LYS A 117 19.51 6.84 0.38
CA LYS A 117 20.15 7.99 -0.27
C LYS A 117 19.51 8.28 -1.62
N TYR A 118 19.35 7.26 -2.46
CA TYR A 118 18.71 7.37 -3.76
C TYR A 118 17.29 7.93 -3.65
N VAL A 119 16.46 7.34 -2.77
CA VAL A 119 15.08 7.82 -2.54
C VAL A 119 15.09 9.26 -2.06
N LYS A 120 15.99 9.63 -1.13
CA LYS A 120 16.09 11.00 -0.60
C LYS A 120 16.43 12.04 -1.68
N GLU A 121 17.30 11.67 -2.61
CA GLU A 121 17.73 12.54 -3.72
C GLU A 121 16.65 12.71 -4.80
N HIS A 122 15.75 11.70 -4.97
CA HIS A 122 14.76 11.66 -6.04
C HIS A 122 13.30 11.90 -5.60
N CYS A 123 13.06 12.20 -4.31
CA CYS A 123 11.72 12.55 -3.84
C CYS A 123 11.72 13.81 -2.98
N SER A 124 10.54 14.43 -2.85
CA SER A 124 10.33 15.62 -2.02
C SER A 124 9.79 15.30 -0.61
N LEU A 125 9.42 14.05 -0.33
CA LEU A 125 8.82 13.61 0.92
C LEU A 125 9.87 13.32 2.00
N PRO A 126 9.50 13.35 3.30
CA PRO A 126 10.35 12.81 4.37
C PRO A 126 10.66 11.34 4.16
N VAL A 127 11.90 10.94 4.46
CA VAL A 127 12.39 9.57 4.29
C VAL A 127 12.79 8.98 5.63
N ILE A 128 12.26 7.78 5.94
CA ILE A 128 12.51 7.04 7.18
C ILE A 128 13.54 5.94 6.90
N CYS A 129 14.62 5.89 7.69
CA CYS A 129 15.50 4.74 7.75
C CYS A 129 14.84 3.63 8.57
N LYS A 130 14.42 2.56 7.89
CA LYS A 130 13.81 1.38 8.53
C LYS A 130 14.87 0.29 8.71
N ASP A 131 15.48 0.27 9.88
CA ASP A 131 16.52 -0.70 10.26
C ASP A 131 16.41 -1.04 11.76
N PHE A 132 17.06 -2.09 12.20
CA PHE A 132 17.21 -2.48 13.62
C PHE A 132 18.35 -1.68 14.23
N ILE A 133 18.05 -0.49 14.72
CA ILE A 133 19.04 0.43 15.26
C ILE A 133 19.33 0.09 16.73
N ILE A 134 20.61 -0.19 17.03
CA ILE A 134 21.09 -0.57 18.35
C ILE A 134 22.27 0.32 18.86
N CYS A 135 22.78 1.21 18.01
CA CYS A 135 23.86 2.13 18.37
C CYS A 135 23.75 3.49 17.66
N LYS A 136 24.53 4.47 18.13
CA LYS A 136 24.55 5.84 17.58
C LYS A 136 25.12 5.90 16.18
N GLU A 137 26.14 5.08 15.91
CA GLU A 137 26.82 5.03 14.62
C GLU A 137 25.85 4.68 13.48
N GLN A 138 24.84 3.84 13.73
CA GLN A 138 23.79 3.58 12.75
C GLN A 138 22.90 4.82 12.50
N ILE A 139 22.64 5.61 13.53
CA ILE A 139 21.90 6.88 13.39
C ILE A 139 22.73 7.87 12.57
N ASP A 140 24.05 7.93 12.80
CA ASP A 140 24.95 8.77 12.01
C ASP A 140 24.97 8.34 10.53
N GLU A 141 25.08 7.04 10.24
CA GLU A 141 25.01 6.52 8.87
C GLU A 141 23.68 6.90 8.20
N ALA A 142 22.55 6.70 8.90
CA ALA A 142 21.23 7.06 8.40
C ALA A 142 21.13 8.59 8.15
N TYR A 143 21.65 9.40 9.08
CA TYR A 143 21.70 10.86 8.94
C TYR A 143 22.51 11.29 7.73
N ILE A 144 23.71 10.75 7.57
CA ILE A 144 24.61 11.03 6.42
C ILE A 144 23.96 10.60 5.11
N ALA A 145 23.29 9.45 5.08
CA ALA A 145 22.56 8.96 3.92
C ALA A 145 21.30 9.79 3.59
N GLY A 146 20.89 10.69 4.49
CA GLY A 146 19.79 11.63 4.24
C GLY A 146 18.46 11.28 4.89
N ALA A 147 18.42 10.34 5.85
CA ALA A 147 17.20 10.05 6.60
C ALA A 147 16.65 11.29 7.30
N ASP A 148 15.34 11.42 7.33
CA ASP A 148 14.63 12.48 8.07
C ASP A 148 14.07 11.95 9.38
N ALA A 149 13.90 10.63 9.46
CA ALA A 149 13.50 9.92 10.66
C ALA A 149 14.18 8.54 10.72
N VAL A 150 14.25 8.00 11.92
CA VAL A 150 14.76 6.65 12.19
C VAL A 150 13.73 5.85 12.96
N LEU A 151 13.78 4.51 12.82
CA LEU A 151 13.01 3.58 13.62
C LEU A 151 13.76 3.23 14.90
N LEU A 152 13.09 3.31 16.04
CA LEU A 152 13.56 2.72 17.30
C LEU A 152 12.50 1.78 17.88
N MET A 153 12.88 0.56 18.21
CA MET A 153 11.99 -0.51 18.64
C MET A 153 12.13 -0.76 20.15
N LEU A 154 11.04 -0.61 20.90
CA LEU A 154 11.04 -0.87 22.33
C LEU A 154 11.15 -2.38 22.66
N SER A 155 10.73 -3.24 21.74
CA SER A 155 10.93 -4.69 21.84
C SER A 155 12.37 -5.15 21.71
N VAL A 156 13.23 -4.35 21.08
CA VAL A 156 14.65 -4.66 20.83
C VAL A 156 15.56 -4.04 21.88
N LEU A 157 15.23 -2.81 22.31
CA LEU A 157 16.08 -1.98 23.17
C LEU A 157 15.62 -2.01 24.62
N THR A 158 16.59 -2.00 25.56
CA THR A 158 16.26 -1.64 26.95
C THR A 158 15.78 -0.19 27.01
N ARG A 159 14.98 0.17 28.02
CA ARG A 159 14.45 1.54 28.18
C ARG A 159 15.57 2.58 28.22
N ALA A 160 16.67 2.28 28.91
CA ALA A 160 17.83 3.18 29.00
C ALA A 160 18.50 3.39 27.63
N LYS A 161 18.68 2.31 26.86
CA LYS A 161 19.30 2.40 25.53
C LYS A 161 18.37 3.10 24.53
N PHE A 162 17.08 2.86 24.61
CA PHE A 162 16.10 3.59 23.83
C PHE A 162 16.18 5.10 24.09
N GLU A 163 16.20 5.53 25.36
CA GLU A 163 16.31 6.95 25.72
C GLU A 163 17.60 7.59 25.20
N GLU A 164 18.70 6.85 25.31
CA GLU A 164 20.00 7.30 24.78
C GLU A 164 19.92 7.56 23.27
N LEU A 165 19.40 6.59 22.50
CA LEU A 165 19.32 6.70 21.06
C LEU A 165 18.26 7.69 20.59
N PHE A 166 17.13 7.77 21.31
CA PHE A 166 16.06 8.73 21.06
C PHE A 166 16.55 10.17 21.19
N ASN A 167 17.23 10.48 22.31
CA ASN A 167 17.81 11.81 22.54
C ASN A 167 18.91 12.12 21.52
N TYR A 168 19.70 11.11 21.15
CA TYR A 168 20.75 11.28 20.15
C TYR A 168 20.16 11.60 18.76
N ALA A 169 19.15 10.89 18.31
CA ALA A 169 18.47 11.18 17.06
C ALA A 169 17.90 12.60 17.04
N HIS A 170 17.24 13.02 18.12
CA HIS A 170 16.73 14.39 18.24
C HIS A 170 17.82 15.47 18.27
N SER A 171 19.01 15.16 18.81
CA SER A 171 20.15 16.10 18.76
C SER A 171 20.63 16.38 17.33
N LEU A 172 20.36 15.44 16.39
CA LEU A 172 20.58 15.59 14.97
C LEU A 172 19.35 16.15 14.21
N ASN A 173 18.30 16.56 14.91
CA ASN A 173 17.00 16.97 14.36
C ASN A 173 16.30 15.89 13.51
N LEU A 174 16.55 14.63 13.78
CA LEU A 174 15.80 13.51 13.20
C LEU A 174 14.51 13.30 13.99
N ASP A 175 13.41 13.07 13.29
CA ASP A 175 12.21 12.50 13.90
C ASP A 175 12.45 11.01 14.25
N VAL A 176 11.72 10.50 15.23
CA VAL A 176 11.80 9.08 15.63
C VAL A 176 10.44 8.42 15.52
N LEU A 177 10.33 7.39 14.70
CA LEU A 177 9.22 6.47 14.72
C LEU A 177 9.49 5.41 15.80
N THR A 178 8.77 5.53 16.92
CA THR A 178 8.93 4.59 18.05
C THR A 178 7.98 3.43 17.89
N GLU A 179 8.50 2.23 17.63
CA GLU A 179 7.69 1.03 17.49
C GLU A 179 7.37 0.41 18.85
N VAL A 180 6.09 0.09 19.05
CA VAL A 180 5.54 -0.55 20.25
C VAL A 180 4.79 -1.80 19.85
N ASP A 181 4.95 -2.88 20.60
CA ASP A 181 4.34 -4.18 20.33
C ASP A 181 3.19 -4.50 21.28
N ASP A 182 3.21 -3.96 22.50
CA ASP A 182 2.28 -4.29 23.56
C ASP A 182 1.88 -3.07 24.42
N LYS A 183 1.06 -3.33 25.44
CA LYS A 183 0.54 -2.30 26.35
C LYS A 183 1.64 -1.65 27.20
N ASP A 184 2.64 -2.41 27.64
CA ASP A 184 3.72 -1.88 28.49
C ASP A 184 4.60 -0.93 27.71
N ASP A 185 4.90 -1.24 26.45
CA ASP A 185 5.57 -0.35 25.51
C ASP A 185 4.74 0.92 25.24
N ALA A 186 3.43 0.76 25.02
CA ALA A 186 2.52 1.90 24.80
C ALA A 186 2.49 2.84 26.01
N MET A 187 2.34 2.30 27.23
CA MET A 187 2.34 3.08 28.47
C MET A 187 3.68 3.78 28.70
N TYR A 188 4.79 3.11 28.38
CA TYR A 188 6.09 3.73 28.44
C TYR A 188 6.20 4.90 27.45
N ALA A 189 5.82 4.71 26.20
CA ALA A 189 5.83 5.76 25.17
C ALA A 189 4.99 6.98 25.60
N ILE A 190 3.81 6.76 26.19
CA ILE A 190 2.95 7.82 26.75
C ILE A 190 3.66 8.55 27.89
N SER A 191 4.29 7.83 28.83
CA SER A 191 5.01 8.43 29.98
C SER A 191 6.16 9.33 29.54
N LYS A 192 6.79 9.02 28.42
CA LYS A 192 7.88 9.78 27.81
C LYS A 192 7.40 10.87 26.85
N LYS A 193 6.09 11.02 26.66
CA LYS A 193 5.47 12.00 25.73
C LYS A 193 6.00 11.87 24.30
N ILE A 194 6.18 10.64 23.84
CA ILE A 194 6.65 10.35 22.48
C ILE A 194 5.59 10.80 21.48
N GLU A 195 6.00 11.54 20.47
CA GLU A 195 5.09 12.20 19.52
C GLU A 195 4.62 11.28 18.40
N ILE A 196 5.51 10.40 17.88
CA ILE A 196 5.23 9.50 16.75
C ILE A 196 5.43 8.06 17.21
N VAL A 197 4.34 7.30 17.22
CA VAL A 197 4.33 5.91 17.68
C VAL A 197 3.84 4.99 16.58
N GLY A 198 4.62 3.98 16.24
CA GLY A 198 4.25 2.87 15.38
C GLY A 198 3.68 1.71 16.20
N ILE A 199 2.47 1.26 15.90
CA ILE A 199 1.91 0.04 16.47
C ILE A 199 2.06 -1.06 15.44
N ASN A 200 2.90 -2.05 15.75
CA ASN A 200 3.11 -3.18 14.88
C ASN A 200 2.02 -4.24 15.08
N ASN A 201 1.22 -4.49 14.05
CA ASN A 201 0.20 -5.55 14.06
C ASN A 201 0.80 -6.95 13.89
N ARG A 202 2.09 -7.05 13.58
CA ARG A 202 2.80 -8.32 13.51
C ARG A 202 3.48 -8.58 14.84
N ASN A 203 3.09 -9.65 15.49
CA ASN A 203 3.86 -10.16 16.62
C ASN A 203 5.21 -10.69 16.12
N LEU A 204 6.30 -10.03 16.50
CA LEU A 204 7.64 -10.36 16.00
C LEU A 204 8.23 -11.65 16.62
N ARG A 205 7.52 -12.24 17.59
CA ARG A 205 7.88 -13.56 18.17
C ARG A 205 7.22 -14.70 17.41
N THR A 206 5.89 -14.57 17.11
CA THR A 206 5.11 -15.63 16.45
C THR A 206 4.95 -15.39 14.95
N LEU A 207 5.24 -14.19 14.46
CA LEU A 207 5.03 -13.67 13.10
C LEU A 207 3.53 -13.57 12.69
N GLU A 208 2.62 -13.85 13.60
CA GLU A 208 1.19 -13.68 13.39
C GLU A 208 0.82 -12.21 13.25
N VAL A 209 -0.17 -11.94 12.41
CA VAL A 209 -0.67 -10.59 12.16
C VAL A 209 -2.08 -10.47 12.72
N ASN A 210 -2.29 -9.47 13.58
CA ASN A 210 -3.59 -9.18 14.14
C ASN A 210 -3.83 -7.66 14.15
N LEU A 211 -4.77 -7.18 13.33
CA LEU A 211 -5.13 -5.75 13.25
C LEU A 211 -5.83 -5.23 14.52
N ASP A 212 -6.36 -6.12 15.37
CA ASP A 212 -6.94 -5.72 16.65
C ASP A 212 -5.90 -5.13 17.59
N ASN A 213 -4.62 -5.52 17.46
CA ASN A 213 -3.54 -4.94 18.26
C ASN A 213 -3.50 -3.41 18.12
N ALA A 214 -3.49 -2.89 16.89
CA ALA A 214 -3.52 -1.45 16.66
C ALA A 214 -4.79 -0.80 17.22
N ARG A 215 -5.97 -1.44 17.07
CA ARG A 215 -7.24 -0.90 17.58
C ARG A 215 -7.26 -0.79 19.10
N GLU A 216 -6.74 -1.80 19.80
CA GLU A 216 -6.73 -1.82 21.27
C GLU A 216 -5.69 -0.85 21.82
N LEU A 217 -4.47 -0.86 21.31
CA LEU A 217 -3.41 0.02 21.80
C LEU A 217 -3.69 1.49 21.46
N TYR A 218 -4.30 1.78 20.31
CA TYR A 218 -4.66 3.15 19.92
C TYR A 218 -5.52 3.86 20.97
N LYS A 219 -6.42 3.13 21.65
CA LYS A 219 -7.30 3.68 22.67
C LYS A 219 -6.56 4.26 23.89
N LEU A 220 -5.31 3.85 24.10
CA LEU A 220 -4.48 4.29 25.22
C LEU A 220 -3.84 5.66 24.95
N PHE A 221 -3.59 5.98 23.66
CA PHE A 221 -2.84 7.19 23.31
C PHE A 221 -3.70 8.45 23.31
N PRO A 222 -3.18 9.56 23.85
CA PRO A 222 -3.83 10.86 23.72
C PRO A 222 -3.85 11.31 22.25
N SER A 223 -4.83 12.14 21.88
CA SER A 223 -5.03 12.63 20.52
C SER A 223 -3.86 13.44 19.95
N SER A 224 -2.95 13.89 20.79
CA SER A 224 -1.73 14.59 20.39
C SER A 224 -0.65 13.66 19.83
N VAL A 225 -0.75 12.35 20.09
CA VAL A 225 0.21 11.36 19.57
C VAL A 225 -0.17 10.96 18.17
N LYS A 226 0.79 10.97 17.27
CA LYS A 226 0.66 10.50 15.89
C LYS A 226 0.86 8.98 15.84
N VAL A 227 -0.24 8.25 16.03
CA VAL A 227 -0.21 6.78 15.98
C VAL A 227 -0.22 6.32 14.53
N VAL A 228 0.75 5.48 14.17
CA VAL A 228 0.92 4.83 12.87
C VAL A 228 0.62 3.34 13.04
N SER A 229 -0.33 2.79 12.30
CA SER A 229 -0.56 1.34 12.26
C SER A 229 0.34 0.71 11.21
N GLU A 230 1.13 -0.30 11.60
CA GLU A 230 2.11 -0.98 10.76
C GLU A 230 1.78 -2.47 10.60
N SER A 231 2.13 -3.04 9.47
CA SER A 231 1.93 -4.47 9.13
C SER A 231 0.45 -4.88 8.97
N GLY A 232 0.22 -5.91 8.14
CA GLY A 232 -1.06 -6.58 8.00
C GLY A 232 -2.11 -5.85 7.17
N ILE A 233 -1.81 -4.71 6.57
CA ILE A 233 -2.74 -3.96 5.74
C ILE A 233 -2.58 -4.41 4.29
N HIS A 234 -3.62 -5.06 3.74
CA HIS A 234 -3.61 -5.66 2.40
C HIS A 234 -4.69 -5.11 1.48
N THR A 235 -5.78 -4.58 2.05
CA THR A 235 -6.98 -4.14 1.34
C THR A 235 -7.47 -2.79 1.85
N HIS A 236 -8.35 -2.13 1.08
CA HIS A 236 -9.04 -0.93 1.54
C HIS A 236 -9.91 -1.20 2.78
N LYS A 237 -10.50 -2.40 2.87
CA LYS A 237 -11.31 -2.82 4.01
C LYS A 237 -10.50 -2.81 5.31
N ASP A 238 -9.22 -3.23 5.26
CA ASP A 238 -8.34 -3.20 6.43
C ASP A 238 -8.14 -1.77 6.93
N LEU A 239 -7.88 -0.81 6.00
CA LEU A 239 -7.78 0.61 6.36
C LEU A 239 -9.05 1.16 6.98
N VAL A 240 -10.22 0.79 6.43
CA VAL A 240 -11.52 1.22 6.97
C VAL A 240 -11.76 0.60 8.35
N SER A 241 -11.39 -0.66 8.54
CA SER A 241 -11.57 -1.38 9.82
C SER A 241 -10.73 -0.81 10.95
N LEU A 242 -9.65 -0.11 10.63
CA LEU A 242 -8.74 0.51 11.61
C LEU A 242 -9.16 1.94 12.03
N ASN A 243 -10.30 2.46 11.55
CA ASN A 243 -10.79 3.75 12.04
C ASN A 243 -10.94 3.70 13.58
N PRO A 244 -10.55 4.75 14.32
CA PRO A 244 -10.23 6.11 13.86
C PRO A 244 -8.74 6.37 13.56
N ILE A 245 -7.87 5.35 13.50
CA ILE A 245 -6.45 5.52 13.15
C ILE A 245 -6.35 6.14 11.75
N ARG A 246 -5.45 7.11 11.60
CA ARG A 246 -5.31 7.88 10.36
C ARG A 246 -3.96 7.71 9.67
N ASN A 247 -2.93 7.26 10.38
CA ASN A 247 -1.59 7.09 9.82
C ASN A 247 -1.28 5.61 9.65
N PHE A 248 -0.74 5.23 8.50
CA PHE A 248 -0.51 3.84 8.13
C PHE A 248 0.85 3.67 7.47
N LEU A 249 1.60 2.63 7.86
CA LEU A 249 2.81 2.21 7.18
C LEU A 249 2.53 0.93 6.38
N ILE A 250 2.74 0.98 5.06
CA ILE A 250 2.35 -0.06 4.11
C ILE A 250 3.53 -0.40 3.20
N GLY A 251 3.91 -1.68 3.17
CA GLY A 251 5.07 -2.16 2.40
C GLY A 251 4.71 -3.29 1.42
N SER A 252 4.93 -4.54 1.83
CA SER A 252 4.90 -5.72 0.95
C SER A 252 3.61 -5.88 0.14
N SER A 253 2.47 -5.47 0.67
CA SER A 253 1.19 -5.50 -0.06
C SER A 253 1.17 -4.63 -1.32
N LEU A 254 2.05 -3.62 -1.40
CA LEU A 254 2.24 -2.78 -2.58
C LEU A 254 3.38 -3.29 -3.45
N THR A 255 4.56 -3.47 -2.86
CA THR A 255 5.79 -3.78 -3.60
C THR A 255 5.79 -5.18 -4.21
N ALA A 256 5.02 -6.12 -3.67
CA ALA A 256 4.82 -7.45 -4.26
C ALA A 256 3.88 -7.44 -5.49
N HIS A 257 3.19 -6.34 -5.77
CA HIS A 257 2.23 -6.29 -6.86
C HIS A 257 2.86 -5.77 -8.15
N ARG A 258 2.70 -6.50 -9.27
CA ARG A 258 3.26 -6.12 -10.58
C ARG A 258 2.89 -4.71 -11.02
N ASP A 259 1.64 -4.28 -10.75
CA ASP A 259 1.13 -2.94 -11.01
C ASP A 259 0.94 -2.20 -9.67
N VAL A 260 1.99 -1.56 -9.21
CA VAL A 260 2.02 -0.84 -7.92
C VAL A 260 1.05 0.35 -7.90
N VAL A 261 0.85 1.03 -9.05
CA VAL A 261 -0.03 2.20 -9.14
C VAL A 261 -1.50 1.78 -8.97
N PHE A 262 -1.94 0.76 -9.71
CA PHE A 262 -3.29 0.23 -9.57
C PHE A 262 -3.54 -0.30 -8.15
N LYS A 263 -2.58 -1.06 -7.61
CA LYS A 263 -2.68 -1.58 -6.23
C LYS A 263 -2.75 -0.47 -5.20
N ALA A 264 -1.92 0.56 -5.32
CA ALA A 264 -1.95 1.72 -4.43
C ALA A 264 -3.29 2.45 -4.53
N ASN A 265 -3.77 2.78 -5.73
CA ASN A 265 -5.07 3.44 -5.90
C ASN A 265 -6.21 2.64 -5.27
N SER A 266 -6.32 1.35 -5.61
CA SER A 266 -7.40 0.49 -5.11
C SER A 266 -7.34 0.24 -3.61
N MET A 267 -6.16 0.20 -3.03
CA MET A 267 -5.98 -0.04 -1.59
C MET A 267 -6.14 1.24 -0.77
N LEU A 268 -5.50 2.33 -1.16
CA LEU A 268 -5.50 3.57 -0.37
C LEU A 268 -6.85 4.33 -0.48
N TYR A 269 -7.46 4.34 -1.65
CA TYR A 269 -8.66 5.14 -1.94
C TYR A 269 -9.92 4.30 -2.22
N GLY A 270 -9.80 2.96 -2.21
CA GLY A 270 -10.84 2.04 -2.64
C GLY A 270 -10.83 1.82 -4.15
N LEU A 271 -11.22 0.61 -4.57
CA LEU A 271 -11.36 0.31 -5.99
C LEU A 271 -12.49 1.16 -6.58
N ASN A 272 -12.16 1.99 -7.55
CA ASN A 272 -13.08 2.91 -8.18
C ASN A 272 -12.90 2.93 -9.71
N LYS A 273 -13.95 3.35 -10.42
CA LYS A 273 -13.96 3.43 -11.87
C LYS A 273 -14.71 4.67 -12.34
N LEU A 274 -14.09 5.48 -13.19
CA LEU A 274 -14.74 6.61 -13.86
C LEU A 274 -15.01 6.26 -15.32
N CYS A 275 -16.26 6.33 -15.75
CA CYS A 275 -16.71 5.84 -17.05
C CYS A 275 -17.09 6.94 -18.03
N GLY A 276 -16.75 6.76 -19.32
CA GLY A 276 -17.08 7.70 -20.37
C GLY A 276 -16.10 8.88 -20.47
N LEU A 277 -14.83 8.58 -20.26
CA LEU A 277 -13.74 9.52 -20.45
C LEU A 277 -13.57 9.82 -21.94
N THR A 278 -13.75 11.07 -22.34
CA THR A 278 -13.74 11.51 -23.74
C THR A 278 -12.73 12.62 -24.03
N THR A 279 -12.03 13.15 -23.02
CA THR A 279 -11.04 14.22 -23.19
C THR A 279 -9.77 13.95 -22.39
N MET A 280 -8.63 14.52 -22.84
CA MET A 280 -7.36 14.46 -22.11
C MET A 280 -7.48 15.08 -20.71
N ASP A 281 -8.23 16.18 -20.57
CA ASP A 281 -8.38 16.87 -19.28
C ASP A 281 -9.18 16.02 -18.28
N ALA A 282 -10.23 15.31 -18.75
CA ALA A 282 -10.96 14.36 -17.91
C ALA A 282 -10.06 13.20 -17.43
N LEU A 283 -9.15 12.73 -18.29
CA LEU A 283 -8.16 11.71 -17.93
C LEU A 283 -7.11 12.24 -16.94
N LYS A 284 -6.57 13.45 -17.15
CA LYS A 284 -5.69 14.10 -16.19
C LYS A 284 -6.36 14.24 -14.83
N ALA A 285 -7.61 14.70 -14.80
CA ALA A 285 -8.39 14.80 -13.58
C ALA A 285 -8.60 13.42 -12.92
N ALA A 286 -8.91 12.37 -13.69
CA ALA A 286 -9.05 11.01 -13.17
C ALA A 286 -7.76 10.50 -12.52
N VAL A 287 -6.62 10.69 -13.19
CA VAL A 287 -5.29 10.28 -12.67
C VAL A 287 -4.91 11.08 -11.43
N SER A 288 -5.13 12.40 -11.42
CA SER A 288 -4.83 13.27 -10.28
C SER A 288 -5.71 12.95 -9.05
N ASN A 289 -6.90 12.41 -9.27
CA ASN A 289 -7.80 11.94 -8.21
C ASN A 289 -7.68 10.43 -7.92
N HIS A 290 -6.58 9.80 -8.35
CA HIS A 290 -6.26 8.42 -8.05
C HIS A 290 -7.30 7.39 -8.49
N VAL A 291 -8.00 7.67 -9.61
CA VAL A 291 -8.94 6.72 -10.20
C VAL A 291 -8.21 5.44 -10.62
N SER A 292 -8.74 4.29 -10.23
CA SER A 292 -8.14 2.98 -10.51
C SER A 292 -8.36 2.55 -11.96
N ILE A 293 -9.59 2.76 -12.49
CA ILE A 293 -9.99 2.30 -13.82
C ILE A 293 -10.70 3.42 -14.59
N GLY A 294 -10.17 3.77 -15.77
CA GLY A 294 -10.80 4.69 -16.72
C GLY A 294 -11.61 3.93 -17.78
N GLY A 295 -12.89 4.23 -17.92
CA GLY A 295 -13.77 3.59 -18.89
C GLY A 295 -13.87 4.36 -20.21
N LEU A 296 -13.56 3.69 -21.33
CA LEU A 296 -13.69 4.18 -22.70
C LEU A 296 -14.87 3.46 -23.38
N ILE A 297 -15.87 4.20 -23.87
CA ILE A 297 -17.08 3.60 -24.40
C ILE A 297 -16.96 3.38 -25.91
N PHE A 298 -17.06 2.11 -26.33
CA PHE A 298 -17.04 1.67 -27.73
C PHE A 298 -18.42 1.27 -28.27
N ALA A 299 -19.49 1.63 -27.57
CA ALA A 299 -20.87 1.47 -28.05
C ALA A 299 -21.26 2.67 -28.93
N PRO A 300 -21.54 2.50 -30.25
CA PRO A 300 -21.71 3.60 -31.20
C PRO A 300 -22.91 4.54 -30.87
N LYS A 301 -23.94 4.01 -30.20
CA LYS A 301 -25.12 4.78 -29.80
C LYS A 301 -24.88 5.69 -28.57
N SER A 302 -23.74 5.54 -27.89
CA SER A 302 -23.45 6.35 -26.73
C SER A 302 -22.98 7.75 -27.11
N PRO A 303 -23.50 8.82 -26.45
CA PRO A 303 -23.00 10.18 -26.65
C PRO A 303 -21.56 10.36 -26.16
N ARG A 304 -21.05 9.40 -25.35
CA ARG A 304 -19.67 9.34 -24.84
C ARG A 304 -18.82 8.31 -25.62
N PHE A 305 -19.17 8.01 -26.85
CA PHE A 305 -18.39 7.14 -27.73
C PHE A 305 -17.01 7.74 -27.98
N VAL A 306 -15.97 6.88 -28.01
CA VAL A 306 -14.59 7.25 -28.32
C VAL A 306 -14.09 6.47 -29.53
N SER A 307 -13.50 7.19 -30.52
CA SER A 307 -12.87 6.53 -31.68
C SER A 307 -11.58 5.77 -31.28
N ASP A 308 -11.11 4.88 -32.15
CA ASP A 308 -9.92 4.07 -31.90
C ASP A 308 -8.66 4.95 -31.79
N GLU A 309 -8.50 5.93 -32.67
CA GLU A 309 -7.35 6.84 -32.69
C GLU A 309 -7.26 7.60 -31.38
N LYS A 310 -8.41 8.09 -30.89
CA LYS A 310 -8.51 8.82 -29.65
C LYS A 310 -8.23 7.94 -28.44
N ALA A 311 -8.79 6.72 -28.42
CA ALA A 311 -8.54 5.75 -27.35
C ALA A 311 -7.07 5.33 -27.29
N VAL A 312 -6.43 5.07 -28.44
CA VAL A 312 -4.99 4.77 -28.53
C VAL A 312 -4.15 5.93 -27.97
N SER A 313 -4.49 7.18 -28.32
CA SER A 313 -3.76 8.34 -27.80
C SER A 313 -3.90 8.47 -26.27
N PHE A 314 -5.08 8.20 -25.73
CA PHE A 314 -5.34 8.22 -24.29
C PHE A 314 -4.54 7.14 -23.54
N VAL A 315 -4.60 5.91 -24.02
CA VAL A 315 -3.87 4.79 -23.39
C VAL A 315 -2.36 5.01 -23.46
N LYS A 316 -1.85 5.51 -24.59
CA LYS A 316 -0.41 5.82 -24.74
C LYS A 316 0.06 6.87 -23.74
N GLU A 317 -0.69 7.95 -23.55
CA GLU A 317 -0.33 9.07 -22.67
C GLU A 317 -0.36 8.69 -21.18
N PHE A 318 -1.35 7.87 -20.77
CA PHE A 318 -1.56 7.54 -19.36
C PHE A 318 -1.19 6.10 -18.99
N LYS A 319 -0.40 5.42 -19.83
CA LYS A 319 0.07 4.06 -19.58
C LYS A 319 0.77 3.97 -18.21
N GLY A 320 0.36 2.99 -17.40
CA GLY A 320 0.92 2.77 -16.06
C GLY A 320 0.44 3.77 -14.98
N GLN A 321 -0.38 4.77 -15.34
CA GLN A 321 -0.94 5.72 -14.37
C GLN A 321 -2.39 5.39 -13.99
N ILE A 322 -3.15 4.78 -14.90
CA ILE A 322 -4.52 4.31 -14.73
C ILE A 322 -4.72 3.08 -15.61
N ARG A 323 -5.58 2.14 -15.23
CA ARG A 323 -6.00 1.02 -16.08
C ARG A 323 -7.19 1.42 -16.94
N PHE A 324 -7.27 0.88 -18.15
CA PHE A 324 -8.33 1.19 -19.11
C PHE A 324 -9.29 0.03 -19.31
N ALA A 325 -10.59 0.31 -19.18
CA ALA A 325 -11.67 -0.61 -19.50
C ALA A 325 -12.41 -0.15 -20.76
N GLY A 326 -12.45 -1.00 -21.78
CA GLY A 326 -13.33 -0.79 -22.94
C GLY A 326 -14.73 -1.26 -22.63
N VAL A 327 -15.72 -0.39 -22.83
CA VAL A 327 -17.14 -0.68 -22.55
C VAL A 327 -17.86 -1.07 -23.84
N PHE A 328 -18.45 -2.26 -23.84
CA PHE A 328 -19.15 -2.85 -24.98
C PHE A 328 -20.59 -3.23 -24.60
N VAL A 329 -21.48 -3.20 -25.59
CA VAL A 329 -22.87 -3.63 -25.46
C VAL A 329 -23.14 -4.58 -26.64
N ASP A 330 -23.35 -5.85 -26.33
CA ASP A 330 -23.67 -6.92 -27.30
C ASP A 330 -22.75 -6.95 -28.55
N ALA A 331 -21.46 -6.65 -28.36
CA ALA A 331 -20.47 -6.68 -29.43
C ALA A 331 -20.01 -8.12 -29.71
N THR A 332 -19.57 -8.40 -30.94
CA THR A 332 -18.98 -9.70 -31.29
C THR A 332 -17.65 -9.90 -30.58
N VAL A 333 -17.32 -11.17 -30.30
CA VAL A 333 -16.01 -11.58 -29.70
C VAL A 333 -14.85 -11.02 -30.53
N GLU A 334 -14.91 -11.18 -31.86
CA GLU A 334 -13.87 -10.67 -32.77
C GLU A 334 -13.64 -9.17 -32.60
N LYS A 335 -14.72 -8.36 -32.56
CA LYS A 335 -14.64 -6.91 -32.37
C LYS A 335 -14.00 -6.57 -31.03
N MET A 336 -14.37 -7.25 -29.95
CA MET A 336 -13.80 -7.03 -28.62
C MET A 336 -12.31 -7.39 -28.56
N VAL A 337 -11.93 -8.55 -29.13
CA VAL A 337 -10.52 -9.00 -29.18
C VAL A 337 -9.67 -8.02 -29.99
N ASN A 338 -10.14 -7.60 -31.17
CA ASN A 338 -9.43 -6.63 -32.00
C ASN A 338 -9.26 -5.29 -31.26
N LYS A 339 -10.28 -4.84 -30.54
CA LYS A 339 -10.23 -3.59 -29.78
C LYS A 339 -9.19 -3.65 -28.62
N VAL A 340 -9.15 -4.75 -27.86
CA VAL A 340 -8.13 -4.94 -26.82
C VAL A 340 -6.73 -4.84 -27.39
N LYS A 341 -6.48 -5.53 -28.54
CA LYS A 341 -5.16 -5.53 -29.18
C LYS A 341 -4.77 -4.17 -29.75
N THR A 342 -5.71 -3.46 -30.37
CA THR A 342 -5.46 -2.16 -31.01
C THR A 342 -5.23 -1.05 -29.98
N VAL A 343 -6.04 -1.04 -28.92
CA VAL A 343 -6.02 0.05 -27.91
C VAL A 343 -5.12 -0.30 -26.72
N SER A 344 -4.80 -1.57 -26.51
CA SER A 344 -4.09 -2.08 -25.32
C SER A 344 -4.91 -1.89 -24.04
N LEU A 345 -6.15 -2.41 -24.05
CA LEU A 345 -7.06 -2.32 -22.89
C LEU A 345 -6.67 -3.33 -21.80
N ASP A 346 -6.79 -2.92 -20.55
CA ASP A 346 -6.58 -3.80 -19.38
C ASP A 346 -7.84 -4.61 -19.03
N TYR A 347 -9.03 -4.07 -19.34
CA TYR A 347 -10.31 -4.70 -19.07
C TYR A 347 -11.28 -4.61 -20.24
N LEU A 348 -12.10 -5.63 -20.38
CA LEU A 348 -13.35 -5.60 -21.15
C LEU A 348 -14.53 -5.44 -20.19
N GLN A 349 -15.31 -4.39 -20.34
CA GLN A 349 -16.59 -4.25 -19.63
C GLN A 349 -17.74 -4.65 -20.57
N LEU A 350 -18.45 -5.68 -20.18
CA LEU A 350 -19.61 -6.25 -20.88
C LEU A 350 -20.89 -5.68 -20.26
N HIS A 351 -21.55 -4.79 -20.97
CA HIS A 351 -22.72 -4.04 -20.48
C HIS A 351 -24.04 -4.45 -21.16
N GLY A 352 -24.01 -5.47 -22.01
CA GLY A 352 -25.18 -6.05 -22.70
C GLY A 352 -25.62 -7.38 -22.07
N ASN A 353 -26.08 -8.29 -22.93
CA ASN A 353 -26.58 -9.61 -22.55
C ASN A 353 -25.57 -10.74 -22.84
N GLU A 354 -24.29 -10.43 -22.84
CA GLU A 354 -23.21 -11.38 -23.16
C GLU A 354 -23.29 -12.62 -22.26
N SER A 355 -23.23 -13.81 -22.89
CA SER A 355 -23.34 -15.10 -22.18
C SER A 355 -22.05 -15.47 -21.44
N ILE A 356 -22.16 -16.44 -20.51
CA ILE A 356 -21.01 -17.04 -19.84
C ILE A 356 -20.05 -17.69 -20.84
N ASP A 357 -20.57 -18.30 -21.91
CA ASP A 357 -19.74 -18.93 -22.96
C ASP A 357 -18.96 -17.86 -23.75
N THR A 358 -19.55 -16.71 -24.01
CA THR A 358 -18.86 -15.53 -24.56
C THR A 358 -17.69 -15.12 -23.65
N ILE A 359 -17.92 -15.06 -22.32
CA ILE A 359 -16.90 -14.70 -21.34
C ILE A 359 -15.76 -15.71 -21.32
N LYS A 360 -16.07 -17.02 -21.33
CA LYS A 360 -15.08 -18.09 -21.39
C LYS A 360 -14.22 -18.00 -22.66
N THR A 361 -14.86 -17.74 -23.80
CA THR A 361 -14.15 -17.54 -25.09
C THR A 361 -13.22 -16.33 -25.03
N LEU A 362 -13.69 -15.20 -24.49
CA LEU A 362 -12.86 -13.99 -24.33
C LEU A 362 -11.66 -14.25 -23.41
N LYS A 363 -11.85 -14.92 -22.27
CA LYS A 363 -10.74 -15.27 -21.35
C LYS A 363 -9.71 -16.21 -22.00
N SER A 364 -10.15 -17.15 -22.85
CA SER A 364 -9.24 -18.01 -23.58
C SER A 364 -8.41 -17.27 -24.64
N LEU A 365 -9.00 -16.27 -25.30
CA LEU A 365 -8.33 -15.48 -26.35
C LEU A 365 -7.48 -14.32 -25.79
N LEU A 366 -7.80 -13.85 -24.58
CA LEU A 366 -7.23 -12.68 -23.91
C LEU A 366 -6.93 -12.99 -22.44
N PRO A 367 -6.00 -13.89 -22.12
CA PRO A 367 -5.77 -14.37 -20.74
C PRO A 367 -5.30 -13.27 -19.78
N ASP A 368 -4.66 -12.21 -20.29
CA ASP A 368 -4.14 -11.09 -19.49
C ASP A 368 -5.13 -9.93 -19.36
N THR A 369 -6.33 -10.02 -19.99
CA THR A 369 -7.35 -8.94 -19.97
C THR A 369 -8.45 -9.30 -18.98
N GLY A 370 -8.69 -8.44 -18.01
CA GLY A 370 -9.76 -8.61 -17.02
C GLY A 370 -11.16 -8.44 -17.64
N ILE A 371 -12.13 -9.16 -17.11
CA ILE A 371 -13.54 -9.05 -17.51
C ILE A 371 -14.35 -8.40 -16.40
N ILE A 372 -15.04 -7.32 -16.75
CA ILE A 372 -16.03 -6.63 -15.89
C ILE A 372 -17.41 -6.90 -16.47
N LYS A 373 -18.33 -7.47 -15.69
CA LYS A 373 -19.73 -7.64 -16.14
C LYS A 373 -20.66 -6.67 -15.42
N ALA A 374 -21.43 -5.92 -16.17
CA ALA A 374 -22.44 -5.02 -15.60
C ALA A 374 -23.81 -5.72 -15.54
N PHE A 375 -24.52 -5.46 -14.44
CA PHE A 375 -25.86 -5.93 -14.16
C PHE A 375 -26.78 -4.78 -13.76
N ASN A 376 -27.96 -4.75 -14.33
CA ASN A 376 -29.02 -3.83 -13.93
C ASN A 376 -29.81 -4.46 -12.79
N ILE A 377 -29.81 -3.81 -11.63
CA ILE A 377 -30.46 -4.29 -10.40
C ILE A 377 -31.77 -3.51 -10.19
N LYS A 378 -32.86 -4.25 -10.09
CA LYS A 378 -34.21 -3.74 -9.77
C LYS A 378 -34.73 -4.36 -8.49
N GLU A 379 -34.48 -5.66 -8.30
CA GLU A 379 -35.01 -6.45 -7.22
C GLU A 379 -34.00 -7.52 -6.75
N LEU A 380 -34.26 -8.14 -5.61
CA LEU A 380 -33.38 -9.15 -5.01
C LEU A 380 -33.13 -10.35 -5.94
N SER A 381 -34.11 -10.73 -6.74
CA SER A 381 -34.00 -11.87 -7.67
C SER A 381 -32.92 -11.69 -8.74
N ASP A 382 -32.53 -10.43 -9.06
CA ASP A 382 -31.47 -10.15 -10.03
C ASP A 382 -30.10 -10.69 -9.57
N PHE A 383 -29.88 -10.80 -8.28
CA PHE A 383 -28.64 -11.33 -7.72
C PHE A 383 -28.42 -12.83 -8.02
N VAL A 384 -29.47 -13.59 -8.30
CA VAL A 384 -29.32 -14.98 -8.79
C VAL A 384 -28.53 -15.01 -10.11
N LYS A 385 -28.73 -14.01 -10.99
CA LYS A 385 -27.97 -13.90 -12.22
C LYS A 385 -26.52 -13.44 -11.92
N VAL A 386 -26.33 -12.51 -11.00
CA VAL A 386 -24.99 -12.03 -10.57
C VAL A 386 -24.16 -13.21 -10.07
N ASP A 387 -24.70 -14.03 -9.16
CA ASP A 387 -24.00 -15.18 -8.58
C ASP A 387 -23.54 -16.19 -9.63
N LYS A 388 -24.35 -16.43 -10.68
CA LYS A 388 -23.98 -17.33 -11.79
C LYS A 388 -22.76 -16.83 -12.57
N TYR A 389 -22.57 -15.52 -12.70
CA TYR A 389 -21.47 -14.94 -13.46
C TYR A 389 -20.20 -14.70 -12.63
N LEU A 390 -20.34 -14.54 -11.33
CA LEU A 390 -19.25 -14.17 -10.43
C LEU A 390 -18.00 -15.06 -10.51
N PRO A 391 -18.10 -16.40 -10.74
CA PRO A 391 -16.92 -17.26 -10.92
C PRO A 391 -16.14 -17.01 -12.21
N PHE A 392 -16.76 -16.37 -13.21
CA PHE A 392 -16.19 -16.22 -14.55
C PHE A 392 -15.66 -14.82 -14.84
N VAL A 393 -15.85 -13.85 -13.92
CA VAL A 393 -15.47 -12.45 -14.14
C VAL A 393 -14.54 -11.98 -13.02
N ASP A 394 -13.77 -10.96 -13.31
CA ASP A 394 -12.84 -10.36 -12.35
C ASP A 394 -13.51 -9.33 -11.48
N LEU A 395 -14.42 -8.54 -12.08
CA LEU A 395 -15.21 -7.51 -11.39
C LEU A 395 -16.67 -7.55 -11.90
N ILE A 396 -17.58 -7.08 -11.07
CA ILE A 396 -18.97 -6.81 -11.45
C ILE A 396 -19.31 -5.33 -11.20
N ILE A 397 -20.18 -4.79 -12.03
CA ILE A 397 -20.82 -3.50 -11.81
C ILE A 397 -22.29 -3.75 -11.53
N LEU A 398 -22.76 -3.23 -10.38
CA LEU A 398 -24.16 -3.18 -10.03
C LEU A 398 -24.68 -1.79 -10.38
N ASP A 399 -25.53 -1.69 -11.39
CA ASP A 399 -26.08 -0.44 -11.89
C ASP A 399 -27.60 -0.39 -11.69
N SER A 400 -28.18 0.79 -11.77
CA SER A 400 -29.64 0.95 -11.78
C SER A 400 -30.24 0.41 -13.07
N SER A 401 -31.56 0.27 -13.10
CA SER A 401 -32.29 -0.21 -14.28
C SER A 401 -32.19 0.73 -15.50
N ASN A 402 -31.75 1.97 -15.29
CA ASN A 402 -31.54 2.98 -16.35
C ASN A 402 -30.07 3.41 -16.37
N PRO A 403 -29.17 2.64 -17.03
CA PRO A 403 -27.74 2.96 -17.06
C PRO A 403 -27.48 4.36 -17.63
N GLY A 404 -26.67 5.14 -16.91
CA GLY A 404 -26.31 6.50 -17.32
C GLY A 404 -27.33 7.59 -17.01
N SER A 405 -28.45 7.28 -16.36
CA SER A 405 -29.47 8.26 -15.94
C SER A 405 -29.11 9.07 -14.69
N GLY A 406 -28.07 8.62 -13.95
CA GLY A 406 -27.72 9.21 -12.65
C GLY A 406 -28.63 8.79 -11.50
N THR A 407 -29.51 7.79 -11.71
CA THR A 407 -30.37 7.24 -10.65
C THR A 407 -29.71 6.04 -9.98
N SER A 408 -29.80 5.94 -8.65
CA SER A 408 -29.33 4.77 -7.88
C SER A 408 -30.45 3.71 -7.78
N PHE A 409 -30.06 2.45 -7.53
CA PHE A 409 -30.99 1.43 -7.03
C PHE A 409 -30.92 1.37 -5.50
N ASP A 410 -31.85 0.64 -4.87
CA ASP A 410 -31.82 0.43 -3.43
C ASP A 410 -30.66 -0.50 -3.02
N TRP A 411 -29.62 0.05 -2.40
CA TRP A 411 -28.44 -0.70 -1.99
C TRP A 411 -28.71 -1.73 -0.89
N ASN A 412 -29.85 -1.63 -0.17
CA ASN A 412 -30.25 -2.64 0.81
C ASN A 412 -30.62 -3.98 0.15
N LEU A 413 -30.83 -4.00 -1.17
CA LEU A 413 -31.03 -5.24 -1.94
C LEU A 413 -29.75 -6.06 -2.06
N ILE A 414 -28.55 -5.50 -1.80
CA ILE A 414 -27.28 -6.21 -1.95
C ILE A 414 -27.15 -7.28 -0.88
N PRO A 415 -27.11 -8.58 -1.24
CA PRO A 415 -27.02 -9.66 -0.26
C PRO A 415 -25.70 -9.58 0.52
N ASP A 416 -25.74 -9.95 1.81
CA ASP A 416 -24.53 -10.05 2.64
C ASP A 416 -23.60 -11.16 2.17
N SER A 417 -24.14 -12.19 1.53
CA SER A 417 -23.39 -13.30 0.95
C SER A 417 -22.58 -12.93 -0.29
N LEU A 418 -22.87 -11.79 -0.92
CA LEU A 418 -22.15 -11.35 -2.13
C LEU A 418 -20.70 -10.97 -1.80
N ASP A 419 -19.76 -11.45 -2.59
CA ASP A 419 -18.34 -11.02 -2.50
C ASP A 419 -18.21 -9.54 -2.94
N LYS A 420 -18.39 -8.65 -1.96
CA LYS A 420 -18.34 -7.18 -2.18
C LYS A 420 -16.95 -6.70 -2.64
N SER A 421 -15.89 -7.52 -2.49
CA SER A 421 -14.53 -7.17 -2.93
C SER A 421 -14.40 -7.10 -4.46
N LYS A 422 -15.30 -7.76 -5.20
CA LYS A 422 -15.37 -7.74 -6.65
C LYS A 422 -16.42 -6.78 -7.21
N CYS A 423 -17.11 -6.02 -6.34
CA CYS A 423 -18.25 -5.21 -6.72
C CYS A 423 -17.91 -3.73 -6.86
N LEU A 424 -18.37 -3.11 -7.93
CA LEU A 424 -18.42 -1.67 -8.15
C LEU A 424 -19.89 -1.25 -8.20
N LEU A 425 -20.25 -0.26 -7.38
CA LEU A 425 -21.57 0.36 -7.48
C LEU A 425 -21.56 1.42 -8.58
N SER A 426 -22.67 1.55 -9.31
CA SER A 426 -22.89 2.53 -10.36
C SER A 426 -24.30 3.12 -10.25
N GLY A 427 -24.48 4.31 -10.85
CA GLY A 427 -25.76 5.03 -10.84
C GLY A 427 -25.96 5.91 -9.59
N GLY A 428 -26.07 7.23 -9.82
CA GLY A 428 -26.41 8.20 -8.75
C GLY A 428 -25.38 8.34 -7.63
N ILE A 429 -24.13 7.97 -7.88
CA ILE A 429 -23.01 8.23 -6.97
C ILE A 429 -22.48 9.62 -7.32
N GLY A 430 -22.77 10.62 -6.46
CA GLY A 430 -22.36 12.01 -6.60
C GLY A 430 -21.45 12.45 -5.49
#